data_9a67e02586414bdb71252ca45de3b5e0
#
_entry.id   9a67e02586414bdb71252ca45de3b5e0
#
_cell.length_a   1.000
_cell.length_b   1.000
_cell.length_c   1.000
_cell.angle_alpha   90.00
_cell.angle_beta   90.00
_cell.angle_gamma   90.00
#
_symmetry.space_group_name_H-M   'P 1'
#
loop_
_entity.id
_entity.type
_entity.pdbx_description
1 polymer ?
#
loop_
_entity_poly.entity_id
_entity_poly.type
_entity_poly.pdbx_seq_one_letter_code
_entity_poly.pdbx_strand_id
1 'polypeptide(L)'
;KETSGDLSGKSGLREEWECVKLACDNKVPALLHDITMSIRHGDVSLLGKDEPFIIEMKSSSNTNKRVERQKSNLEKLGSFIAKDEAENFRGIPLLIRKNLLTEEESYSQILNECLNDCRSKGMALVEAEKGFYICAVREGNMASMLENIDFDEKKEVFPVFLNQYKNNGEWLPLTPFTLLINDPYDLHDFIEGELTIACFLMLDEYKKIAIELGYELVFVSNDEYSILLKRIGEDIIFGVSWQMLLRVPLEMMSMSWLIKESINVY
;
A
#
# COMPACT_ATOMS: atom_id res chain seq x y z
N LYS A 1 -9.81 19.81 12.98
CA LYS A 1 -8.56 19.03 12.76
C LYS A 1 -8.55 18.74 11.29
N GLU A 2 -7.59 19.31 10.54
CA GLU A 2 -7.42 19.03 9.12
C GLU A 2 -7.16 17.53 8.96
N THR A 3 -7.93 16.86 8.13
CA THR A 3 -7.74 15.46 7.78
C THR A 3 -6.63 15.37 6.72
N SER A 4 -5.78 14.35 6.81
CA SER A 4 -4.79 14.06 5.75
C SER A 4 -5.52 13.84 4.43
N GLY A 5 -5.02 14.44 3.35
CA GLY A 5 -5.64 14.36 2.02
C GLY A 5 -6.65 15.47 1.71
N ASP A 6 -7.09 16.27 2.70
CA ASP A 6 -7.88 17.47 2.44
C ASP A 6 -6.94 18.63 2.09
N LEU A 7 -6.93 19.01 0.83
CA LEU A 7 -6.15 20.13 0.29
C LEU A 7 -6.90 21.47 0.35
N SER A 8 -8.19 21.45 0.69
CA SER A 8 -9.08 22.59 0.66
C SER A 8 -8.74 23.57 1.79
N GLY A 9 -8.31 24.77 1.42
CA GLY A 9 -8.01 25.84 2.38
C GLY A 9 -6.74 25.66 3.22
N LYS A 10 -5.88 24.67 2.87
CA LYS A 10 -4.62 24.43 3.57
C LYS A 10 -3.66 25.60 3.37
N SER A 11 -3.21 26.18 4.48
CA SER A 11 -2.14 27.19 4.48
C SER A 11 -0.79 26.50 4.18
N GLY A 12 -0.06 26.99 3.18
CA GLY A 12 1.24 26.41 2.80
C GLY A 12 1.21 25.53 1.55
N LEU A 13 0.03 25.01 1.15
CA LEU A 13 -0.10 24.18 -0.06
C LEU A 13 0.51 24.81 -1.31
N ARG A 14 0.39 26.13 -1.46
CA ARG A 14 0.93 26.84 -2.61
C ARG A 14 2.45 26.75 -2.67
N GLU A 15 3.09 26.98 -1.57
CA GLU A 15 4.56 26.92 -1.43
C GLU A 15 5.06 25.50 -1.64
N GLU A 16 4.37 24.51 -1.08
CA GLU A 16 4.66 23.08 -1.25
C GLU A 16 4.55 22.69 -2.73
N TRP A 17 3.47 23.13 -3.39
CA TRP A 17 3.25 22.90 -4.82
C TRP A 17 4.30 23.54 -5.71
N GLU A 18 4.71 24.79 -5.41
CA GLU A 18 5.81 25.45 -6.13
C GLU A 18 7.13 24.69 -5.96
N CYS A 19 7.38 24.11 -4.79
CA CYS A 19 8.56 23.25 -4.55
C CYS A 19 8.51 22.00 -5.45
N VAL A 20 7.38 21.33 -5.54
CA VAL A 20 7.19 20.16 -6.42
C VAL A 20 7.40 20.56 -7.89
N LYS A 21 6.82 21.67 -8.35
CA LYS A 21 7.03 22.16 -9.73
C LYS A 21 8.49 22.42 -10.03
N LEU A 22 9.16 23.14 -9.12
CA LEU A 22 10.59 23.45 -9.29
C LEU A 22 11.44 22.19 -9.39
N ALA A 23 11.16 21.18 -8.58
CA ALA A 23 11.82 19.89 -8.65
C ALA A 23 11.58 19.21 -10.00
N CYS A 24 10.33 19.13 -10.45
CA CYS A 24 9.96 18.53 -11.74
C CYS A 24 10.58 19.25 -12.93
N ASP A 25 10.63 20.60 -12.92
CA ASP A 25 11.29 21.41 -13.95
C ASP A 25 12.80 21.10 -14.04
N ASN A 26 13.41 20.76 -12.91
CA ASN A 26 14.79 20.29 -12.82
C ASN A 26 14.96 18.77 -13.03
N LYS A 27 13.91 18.07 -13.49
CA LYS A 27 13.88 16.61 -13.72
C LYS A 27 14.15 15.77 -12.47
N VAL A 28 13.82 16.31 -11.32
CA VAL A 28 13.84 15.59 -10.05
C VAL A 28 12.40 15.18 -9.72
N PRO A 29 12.05 13.89 -9.73
CA PRO A 29 10.75 13.45 -9.29
C PRO A 29 10.50 13.92 -7.86
N ALA A 30 9.30 14.43 -7.59
CA ALA A 30 8.91 14.91 -6.27
C ALA A 30 7.51 14.44 -5.90
N LEU A 31 7.30 14.18 -4.62
CA LEU A 31 6.03 13.75 -4.08
C LEU A 31 5.56 14.73 -3.01
N LEU A 32 4.37 15.28 -3.19
CA LEU A 32 3.68 16.08 -2.17
C LEU A 32 3.03 15.13 -1.15
N HIS A 33 3.38 15.24 0.12
CA HIS A 33 2.95 14.28 1.15
C HIS A 33 1.46 14.39 1.48
N ASP A 34 0.91 15.57 1.36
CA ASP A 34 -0.51 15.81 1.69
C ASP A 34 -1.50 15.12 0.76
N ILE A 35 -1.07 14.78 -0.45
CA ILE A 35 -1.91 13.99 -1.36
C ILE A 35 -1.92 12.49 -1.01
N THR A 36 -1.18 12.08 0.02
CA THR A 36 -1.15 10.69 0.48
C THR A 36 -1.41 10.60 1.99
N MET A 37 -2.07 9.56 2.43
CA MET A 37 -2.27 9.27 3.85
C MET A 37 -1.12 8.46 4.46
N SER A 38 -0.19 7.98 3.64
CA SER A 38 0.85 7.03 4.04
C SER A 38 2.10 7.72 4.58
N ILE A 39 2.45 8.89 4.04
CA ILE A 39 3.67 9.61 4.41
C ILE A 39 3.34 10.63 5.51
N ARG A 40 3.96 10.47 6.67
CA ARG A 40 3.63 11.25 7.88
C ARG A 40 4.71 12.23 8.31
N HIS A 41 5.77 12.37 7.55
CA HIS A 41 6.91 13.23 7.89
C HIS A 41 7.29 14.12 6.71
N GLY A 42 7.45 15.40 6.97
CA GLY A 42 7.72 16.41 5.98
C GLY A 42 6.50 16.76 5.12
N ASP A 43 6.67 17.65 4.18
CA ASP A 43 5.64 18.14 3.27
C ASP A 43 5.89 17.68 1.83
N VAL A 44 7.17 17.57 1.43
CA VAL A 44 7.60 17.15 0.09
C VAL A 44 8.77 16.18 0.19
N SER A 45 8.75 15.11 -0.60
CA SER A 45 9.93 14.26 -0.84
C SER A 45 10.46 14.49 -2.24
N LEU A 46 11.77 14.74 -2.35
CA LEU A 46 12.50 14.68 -3.61
C LEU A 46 13.05 13.28 -3.80
N LEU A 47 12.71 12.66 -4.92
CA LEU A 47 13.07 11.27 -5.21
C LEU A 47 14.31 11.28 -6.11
N GLY A 48 15.49 11.23 -5.49
CA GLY A 48 16.77 11.14 -6.18
C GLY A 48 17.14 9.71 -6.57
N LYS A 49 18.39 9.49 -6.95
CA LYS A 49 18.89 8.17 -7.33
C LYS A 49 19.03 7.20 -6.16
N ASP A 50 19.42 7.73 -5.00
CA ASP A 50 19.76 6.88 -3.84
C ASP A 50 18.65 6.93 -2.79
N GLU A 51 18.62 7.94 -1.95
CA GLU A 51 17.66 8.06 -0.86
C GLU A 51 16.74 9.28 -1.07
N PRO A 52 15.47 9.20 -0.66
CA PRO A 52 14.56 10.33 -0.74
C PRO A 52 15.02 11.46 0.20
N PHE A 53 15.03 12.69 -0.31
CA PHE A 53 15.29 13.88 0.48
C PHE A 53 13.96 14.52 0.91
N ILE A 54 13.71 14.53 2.22
CA ILE A 54 12.45 14.99 2.80
C ILE A 54 12.58 16.45 3.21
N ILE A 55 11.64 17.28 2.73
CA ILE A 55 11.56 18.71 3.01
C ILE A 55 10.36 18.97 3.91
N GLU A 56 10.56 19.76 4.98
CA GLU A 56 9.51 20.37 5.80
C GLU A 56 9.48 21.86 5.47
N MET A 57 8.39 22.34 4.94
CA MET A 57 8.23 23.76 4.56
C MET A 57 7.62 24.55 5.69
N LYS A 58 8.10 25.77 5.91
CA LYS A 58 7.61 26.64 6.98
C LYS A 58 7.07 27.92 6.39
N SER A 59 5.80 28.17 6.67
CA SER A 59 5.14 29.44 6.32
C SER A 59 5.47 30.60 7.29
N SER A 60 6.17 30.34 8.41
CA SER A 60 6.53 31.38 9.38
C SER A 60 7.84 31.06 10.11
N SER A 61 8.53 32.12 10.58
CA SER A 61 9.77 32.02 11.37
C SER A 61 9.55 31.65 12.86
N ASN A 62 8.29 31.46 13.27
CA ASN A 62 7.98 31.14 14.67
C ASN A 62 8.32 29.69 15.00
N THR A 63 9.28 29.51 15.91
CA THR A 63 9.59 28.21 16.51
C THR A 63 8.67 27.97 17.69
N ASN A 64 7.87 26.92 17.62
CA ASN A 64 7.07 26.42 18.75
C ASN A 64 7.39 24.95 19.02
N LYS A 65 6.91 24.41 20.14
CA LYS A 65 7.13 23.00 20.52
C LYS A 65 6.72 21.98 19.43
N ARG A 66 5.76 22.34 18.57
CA ARG A 66 5.35 21.49 17.43
C ARG A 66 6.47 21.41 16.38
N VAL A 67 7.03 22.56 16.03
CA VAL A 67 8.14 22.65 15.04
C VAL A 67 9.40 21.93 15.54
N GLU A 68 9.76 22.10 16.82
CA GLU A 68 10.90 21.38 17.42
C GLU A 68 10.69 19.88 17.38
N ARG A 69 9.47 19.40 17.69
CA ARG A 69 9.13 17.97 17.59
C ARG A 69 9.20 17.45 16.15
N GLN A 70 8.69 18.21 15.17
CA GLN A 70 8.76 17.84 13.76
C GLN A 70 10.22 17.74 13.28
N LYS A 71 11.04 18.75 13.61
CA LYS A 71 12.47 18.74 13.31
C LYS A 71 13.18 17.54 13.93
N SER A 72 12.94 17.26 15.22
CA SER A 72 13.52 16.07 15.87
C SER A 72 13.09 14.76 15.21
N ASN A 73 11.84 14.67 14.77
CA ASN A 73 11.37 13.47 14.06
C ASN A 73 12.01 13.31 12.69
N LEU A 74 12.23 14.40 11.95
CA LEU A 74 12.95 14.38 10.68
C LEU A 74 14.42 14.02 10.85
N GLU A 75 15.08 14.55 11.88
CA GLU A 75 16.46 14.20 12.22
C GLU A 75 16.60 12.69 12.54
N LYS A 76 15.64 12.14 13.32
CA LYS A 76 15.61 10.71 13.62
C LYS A 76 15.37 9.87 12.35
N LEU A 77 14.43 10.31 11.50
CA LEU A 77 14.17 9.61 10.22
C LEU A 77 15.39 9.66 9.31
N GLY A 78 16.03 10.82 9.16
CA GLY A 78 17.26 10.96 8.39
C GLY A 78 18.41 10.10 8.93
N SER A 79 18.54 10.02 10.26
CA SER A 79 19.52 9.11 10.90
C SER A 79 19.20 7.64 10.64
N PHE A 80 17.92 7.26 10.68
CA PHE A 80 17.49 5.90 10.36
C PHE A 80 17.79 5.54 8.90
N ILE A 81 17.45 6.42 7.97
CA ILE A 81 17.74 6.22 6.53
C ILE A 81 19.24 6.02 6.30
N ALA A 82 20.09 6.84 6.97
CA ALA A 82 21.52 6.80 6.78
C ALA A 82 22.24 5.60 7.45
N LYS A 83 21.64 5.01 8.48
CA LYS A 83 22.26 3.95 9.30
C LYS A 83 21.59 2.59 9.17
N ASP A 84 20.41 2.53 8.51
CA ASP A 84 19.53 1.36 8.46
C ASP A 84 19.05 0.84 9.83
N GLU A 85 19.26 1.65 10.88
CA GLU A 85 18.95 1.26 12.25
C GLU A 85 18.48 2.47 13.08
N ALA A 86 17.48 2.25 13.93
CA ALA A 86 17.03 3.25 14.89
C ALA A 86 16.54 2.59 16.18
N GLU A 87 16.96 3.12 17.33
CA GLU A 87 16.47 2.74 18.64
C GLU A 87 15.27 3.63 19.06
N ASN A 88 14.29 3.02 19.72
CA ASN A 88 13.12 3.71 20.27
C ASN A 88 12.40 4.60 19.24
N PHE A 89 12.30 4.13 18.00
CA PHE A 89 11.64 4.86 16.93
C PHE A 89 10.16 4.44 16.86
N ARG A 90 9.26 5.39 17.05
CA ARG A 90 7.79 5.20 17.05
C ARG A 90 7.29 4.13 18.03
N GLY A 91 7.96 3.99 19.17
CA GLY A 91 7.61 2.98 20.18
C GLY A 91 8.17 1.58 19.92
N ILE A 92 8.91 1.41 18.83
CA ILE A 92 9.63 0.18 18.51
C ILE A 92 11.02 0.25 19.16
N PRO A 93 11.40 -0.70 20.04
CA PRO A 93 12.68 -0.66 20.75
C PRO A 93 13.90 -0.64 19.83
N LEU A 94 13.86 -1.44 18.76
CA LEU A 94 14.89 -1.50 17.73
C LEU A 94 14.22 -1.69 16.37
N LEU A 95 14.44 -0.74 15.46
CA LEU A 95 14.00 -0.80 14.08
C LEU A 95 15.23 -0.97 13.18
N ILE A 96 15.22 -1.99 12.33
CA ILE A 96 16.28 -2.26 11.36
C ILE A 96 15.67 -2.27 9.96
N ARG A 97 16.25 -1.52 9.03
CA ARG A 97 15.91 -1.60 7.62
C ARG A 97 16.77 -2.69 6.97
N LYS A 98 16.12 -3.64 6.34
CA LYS A 98 16.79 -4.68 5.56
C LYS A 98 16.47 -4.50 4.09
N ASN A 99 17.44 -4.75 3.23
CA ASN A 99 17.21 -4.79 1.80
C ASN A 99 16.42 -6.05 1.44
N LEU A 100 15.56 -5.91 0.45
CA LEU A 100 14.92 -7.05 -0.18
C LEU A 100 15.98 -7.92 -0.87
N LEU A 101 15.83 -9.22 -0.80
CA LEU A 101 16.76 -10.18 -1.41
C LEU A 101 16.39 -10.48 -2.85
N THR A 102 15.12 -10.33 -3.19
CA THR A 102 14.57 -10.54 -4.53
C THR A 102 13.80 -9.32 -4.99
N GLU A 103 13.69 -9.14 -6.32
CA GLU A 103 12.88 -8.09 -6.90
C GLU A 103 11.40 -8.35 -6.59
N GLU A 104 10.67 -7.28 -6.28
CA GLU A 104 9.24 -7.36 -5.96
C GLU A 104 8.43 -7.79 -7.18
N GLU A 105 7.57 -8.78 -6.99
CA GLU A 105 6.64 -9.24 -8.03
C GLU A 105 5.32 -8.47 -7.94
N SER A 106 4.91 -7.84 -9.05
CA SER A 106 3.66 -7.07 -9.14
C SER A 106 2.78 -7.54 -10.30
N TYR A 107 1.47 -7.56 -10.05
CA TYR A 107 0.43 -7.89 -11.04
C TYR A 107 -0.29 -6.66 -11.59
N SER A 108 0.34 -5.48 -11.57
CA SER A 108 -0.22 -4.24 -12.11
C SER A 108 -0.59 -4.34 -13.59
N GLN A 109 0.16 -5.11 -14.38
CA GLN A 109 -0.19 -5.38 -15.77
C GLN A 109 -1.46 -6.22 -15.88
N ILE A 110 -1.58 -7.27 -15.07
CA ILE A 110 -2.78 -8.15 -15.04
C ILE A 110 -4.02 -7.36 -14.61
N LEU A 111 -3.89 -6.43 -13.67
CA LEU A 111 -4.96 -5.49 -13.34
C LEU A 111 -5.44 -4.73 -14.58
N ASN A 112 -4.53 -4.11 -15.33
CA ASN A 112 -4.88 -3.32 -16.50
C ASN A 112 -5.47 -4.17 -17.65
N GLU A 113 -5.02 -5.40 -17.82
CA GLU A 113 -5.63 -6.36 -18.73
C GLU A 113 -7.06 -6.71 -18.29
N CYS A 114 -7.29 -6.95 -16.99
CA CYS A 114 -8.60 -7.17 -16.40
C CYS A 114 -9.55 -5.98 -16.62
N LEU A 115 -9.06 -4.74 -16.43
CA LEU A 115 -9.83 -3.52 -16.67
C LEU A 115 -10.22 -3.37 -18.14
N ASN A 116 -9.31 -3.66 -19.06
CA ASN A 116 -9.59 -3.63 -20.49
C ASN A 116 -10.65 -4.68 -20.90
N ASP A 117 -10.57 -5.87 -20.33
CA ASP A 117 -11.59 -6.92 -20.50
C ASP A 117 -12.94 -6.48 -19.92
N CYS A 118 -12.95 -5.89 -18.73
CA CYS A 118 -14.14 -5.34 -18.09
C CYS A 118 -14.81 -4.25 -18.94
N ARG A 119 -14.02 -3.41 -19.60
CA ARG A 119 -14.56 -2.37 -20.51
C ARG A 119 -15.37 -2.94 -21.65
N SER A 120 -14.98 -4.08 -22.18
CA SER A 120 -15.65 -4.72 -23.31
C SER A 120 -16.82 -5.62 -22.91
N LYS A 121 -16.77 -6.21 -21.70
CA LYS A 121 -17.71 -7.25 -21.25
C LYS A 121 -18.64 -6.78 -20.11
N GLY A 122 -18.43 -5.56 -19.60
CA GLY A 122 -19.11 -5.01 -18.40
C GLY A 122 -18.56 -5.56 -17.10
N MET A 123 -17.90 -6.74 -17.13
CA MET A 123 -17.28 -7.37 -15.99
C MET A 123 -16.08 -8.24 -16.41
N ALA A 124 -15.10 -8.37 -15.52
CA ALA A 124 -13.97 -9.26 -15.70
C ALA A 124 -13.47 -9.83 -14.37
N LEU A 125 -12.97 -11.05 -14.40
CA LEU A 125 -12.35 -11.75 -13.30
C LEU A 125 -11.09 -12.44 -13.80
N VAL A 126 -9.99 -12.27 -13.10
CA VAL A 126 -8.71 -12.91 -13.42
C VAL A 126 -8.06 -13.46 -12.15
N GLU A 127 -7.45 -14.62 -12.24
CA GLU A 127 -6.54 -15.14 -11.22
C GLU A 127 -5.13 -14.65 -11.56
N ALA A 128 -4.60 -13.70 -10.76
CA ALA A 128 -3.29 -13.10 -10.98
C ALA A 128 -2.16 -14.04 -10.56
N GLU A 129 -2.34 -14.71 -9.44
CA GLU A 129 -1.56 -15.88 -9.01
C GLU A 129 -2.51 -16.86 -8.33
N LYS A 130 -2.05 -18.07 -8.08
CA LYS A 130 -2.88 -19.09 -7.43
C LYS A 130 -3.42 -18.59 -6.10
N GLY A 131 -4.73 -18.38 -6.04
CA GLY A 131 -5.42 -17.87 -4.86
C GLY A 131 -5.50 -16.35 -4.76
N PHE A 132 -5.02 -15.58 -5.75
CA PHE A 132 -5.24 -14.14 -5.82
C PHE A 132 -6.09 -13.77 -7.03
N TYR A 133 -7.30 -13.33 -6.79
CA TYR A 133 -8.25 -12.94 -7.82
C TYR A 133 -8.45 -11.43 -7.83
N ILE A 134 -8.43 -10.84 -9.04
CA ILE A 134 -8.79 -9.45 -9.31
C ILE A 134 -10.11 -9.45 -10.07
N CYS A 135 -11.07 -8.69 -9.56
CA CYS A 135 -12.42 -8.57 -10.09
C CYS A 135 -12.70 -7.11 -10.43
N ALA A 136 -13.18 -6.85 -11.65
CA ALA A 136 -13.59 -5.52 -12.09
C ALA A 136 -15.03 -5.59 -12.61
N VAL A 137 -15.89 -4.62 -12.18
CA VAL A 137 -17.30 -4.56 -12.59
C VAL A 137 -17.67 -3.12 -12.92
N ARG A 138 -18.20 -2.90 -14.12
CA ARG A 138 -18.79 -1.62 -14.55
C ARG A 138 -20.30 -1.62 -14.49
N GLU A 139 -20.89 -2.67 -15.05
CA GLU A 139 -22.35 -2.85 -15.08
C GLU A 139 -22.69 -4.20 -14.50
N GLY A 140 -23.61 -4.23 -13.56
CA GLY A 140 -24.12 -5.49 -13.05
C GLY A 140 -23.88 -5.70 -11.56
N ASN A 141 -24.13 -6.92 -11.13
CA ASN A 141 -24.08 -7.32 -9.74
C ASN A 141 -22.75 -8.02 -9.45
N MET A 142 -21.93 -7.45 -8.58
CA MET A 142 -20.72 -8.09 -8.07
C MET A 142 -21.00 -9.50 -7.54
N ALA A 143 -22.19 -9.73 -6.97
CA ALA A 143 -22.57 -11.05 -6.46
C ALA A 143 -22.63 -12.12 -7.57
N SER A 144 -23.08 -11.78 -8.78
CA SER A 144 -23.11 -12.73 -9.90
C SER A 144 -21.70 -13.12 -10.39
N MET A 145 -20.71 -12.28 -10.17
CA MET A 145 -19.33 -12.62 -10.46
C MET A 145 -18.73 -13.55 -9.41
N LEU A 146 -19.08 -13.34 -8.15
CA LEU A 146 -18.59 -14.18 -7.06
C LEU A 146 -19.07 -15.63 -7.19
N GLU A 147 -20.21 -15.84 -7.83
CA GLU A 147 -20.70 -17.20 -8.17
C GLU A 147 -19.79 -17.95 -9.15
N ASN A 148 -18.98 -17.22 -9.93
CA ASN A 148 -18.00 -17.81 -10.84
C ASN A 148 -16.64 -18.11 -10.18
N ILE A 149 -16.40 -17.61 -8.99
CA ILE A 149 -15.27 -18.03 -8.17
C ILE A 149 -15.77 -19.20 -7.33
N ASP A 150 -15.13 -20.35 -7.47
CA ASP A 150 -15.41 -21.53 -6.64
C ASP A 150 -15.02 -21.24 -5.17
N PHE A 151 -15.84 -20.41 -4.53
CA PHE A 151 -15.82 -20.23 -3.09
C PHE A 151 -16.48 -21.46 -2.46
N ASP A 152 -15.72 -22.55 -2.32
CA ASP A 152 -16.11 -23.59 -1.39
C ASP A 152 -16.34 -22.91 -0.01
N GLU A 153 -17.54 -23.08 0.57
CA GLU A 153 -17.93 -22.47 1.85
C GLU A 153 -16.96 -22.74 3.00
N LYS A 154 -16.04 -23.69 2.81
CA LYS A 154 -15.00 -24.05 3.77
C LYS A 154 -13.66 -23.32 3.57
N LYS A 155 -13.49 -22.58 2.47
CA LYS A 155 -12.25 -21.85 2.20
C LYS A 155 -12.25 -20.48 2.87
N GLU A 156 -11.17 -20.16 3.56
CA GLU A 156 -10.97 -18.82 4.09
C GLU A 156 -10.62 -17.85 2.95
N VAL A 157 -11.44 -16.81 2.79
CA VAL A 157 -11.26 -15.76 1.79
C VAL A 157 -11.10 -14.42 2.47
N PHE A 158 -10.10 -13.64 2.05
CA PHE A 158 -9.92 -12.26 2.48
C PHE A 158 -10.29 -11.30 1.33
N PRO A 159 -11.50 -10.71 1.38
CA PRO A 159 -11.95 -9.77 0.36
C PRO A 159 -11.47 -8.35 0.66
N VAL A 160 -11.04 -7.63 -0.38
CA VAL A 160 -10.69 -6.20 -0.30
C VAL A 160 -11.37 -5.46 -1.45
N PHE A 161 -12.29 -4.56 -1.11
CA PHE A 161 -12.98 -3.70 -2.06
C PHE A 161 -12.27 -2.36 -2.14
N LEU A 162 -11.68 -2.04 -3.27
CA LEU A 162 -10.88 -0.82 -3.43
C LEU A 162 -11.74 0.46 -3.44
N ASN A 163 -13.04 0.34 -3.78
CA ASN A 163 -14.00 1.46 -3.79
C ASN A 163 -14.90 1.53 -2.56
N GLN A 164 -14.77 0.65 -1.57
CA GLN A 164 -15.73 0.55 -0.45
C GLN A 164 -15.88 1.85 0.35
N TYR A 165 -14.85 2.68 0.40
CA TYR A 165 -14.85 3.94 1.17
C TYR A 165 -15.60 5.07 0.47
N LYS A 166 -15.89 4.99 -0.82
CA LYS A 166 -16.59 6.01 -1.58
C LYS A 166 -18.03 6.23 -1.11
N ASN A 167 -18.70 5.15 -0.67
CA ASN A 167 -20.09 5.19 -0.23
C ASN A 167 -20.31 5.99 1.07
N ASN A 168 -19.27 6.29 1.82
CA ASN A 168 -19.32 7.03 3.08
C ASN A 168 -19.05 8.53 2.90
N GLY A 169 -18.94 9.03 1.66
CA GLY A 169 -18.56 10.42 1.38
C GLY A 169 -17.10 10.74 1.71
N GLU A 170 -16.35 9.77 2.19
CA GLU A 170 -14.92 9.87 2.42
C GLU A 170 -14.18 9.41 1.17
N TRP A 171 -13.83 10.35 0.32
CA TRP A 171 -12.96 10.07 -0.80
C TRP A 171 -11.51 10.00 -0.27
N LEU A 172 -10.85 8.86 -0.49
CA LEU A 172 -9.42 8.70 -0.23
C LEU A 172 -8.68 8.90 -1.55
N PRO A 173 -8.32 10.13 -1.90
CA PRO A 173 -7.54 10.36 -3.10
C PRO A 173 -6.18 9.70 -2.92
N LEU A 174 -5.68 9.09 -3.99
CA LEU A 174 -4.31 8.64 -4.09
C LEU A 174 -3.89 7.58 -3.05
N THR A 175 -4.75 6.62 -2.82
CA THR A 175 -4.27 5.34 -2.34
C THR A 175 -3.39 4.70 -3.43
N PRO A 176 -2.33 3.97 -3.10
CA PRO A 176 -1.34 3.48 -4.08
C PRO A 176 -1.94 2.81 -5.32
N PHE A 177 -3.04 2.07 -5.16
CA PHE A 177 -3.69 1.37 -6.27
C PHE A 177 -4.18 2.28 -7.40
N THR A 178 -4.52 3.55 -7.15
CA THR A 178 -4.95 4.47 -8.21
C THR A 178 -3.83 4.76 -9.20
N LEU A 179 -2.57 4.69 -8.77
CA LEU A 179 -1.41 4.87 -9.63
C LEU A 179 -1.17 3.66 -10.55
N LEU A 180 -1.81 2.53 -10.28
CA LEU A 180 -1.69 1.30 -11.07
C LEU A 180 -2.68 1.28 -12.24
N ILE A 181 -3.71 2.13 -12.24
CA ILE A 181 -4.70 2.23 -13.31
C ILE A 181 -4.12 3.13 -14.41
N ASN A 182 -3.70 2.52 -15.51
CA ASN A 182 -2.98 3.21 -16.58
C ASN A 182 -3.89 4.04 -17.49
N ASP A 183 -5.14 3.60 -17.68
CA ASP A 183 -6.08 4.28 -18.55
C ASP A 183 -6.83 5.38 -17.77
N PRO A 184 -6.80 6.66 -18.23
CA PRO A 184 -7.43 7.76 -17.51
C PRO A 184 -8.96 7.67 -17.47
N TYR A 185 -9.60 6.97 -18.41
CA TYR A 185 -11.05 6.75 -18.38
C TYR A 185 -11.42 5.71 -17.33
N ASP A 186 -10.64 4.61 -17.22
CA ASP A 186 -10.83 3.63 -16.15
C ASP A 186 -10.61 4.26 -14.77
N LEU A 187 -9.60 5.11 -14.65
CA LEU A 187 -9.36 5.86 -13.40
C LEU A 187 -10.51 6.81 -13.07
N HIS A 188 -11.03 7.54 -14.07
CA HIS A 188 -12.19 8.41 -13.90
C HIS A 188 -13.41 7.61 -13.44
N ASP A 189 -13.76 6.53 -14.13
CA ASP A 189 -14.91 5.69 -13.80
C ASP A 189 -14.76 5.03 -12.42
N PHE A 190 -13.54 4.67 -12.03
CA PHE A 190 -13.24 4.21 -10.69
C PHE A 190 -13.49 5.30 -9.64
N ILE A 191 -13.06 6.53 -9.90
CA ILE A 191 -13.28 7.69 -9.02
C ILE A 191 -14.78 8.00 -8.93
N GLU A 192 -15.51 8.01 -10.04
CA GLU A 192 -16.94 8.24 -10.08
C GLU A 192 -17.78 7.08 -9.52
N GLY A 193 -17.17 5.88 -9.37
CA GLY A 193 -17.82 4.69 -8.84
C GLY A 193 -18.63 3.91 -9.86
N GLU A 194 -18.42 4.20 -11.13
CA GLU A 194 -18.97 3.44 -12.25
C GLU A 194 -18.18 2.19 -12.56
N LEU A 195 -16.91 2.14 -12.10
CA LEU A 195 -16.05 0.98 -12.09
C LEU A 195 -15.74 0.59 -10.64
N THR A 196 -16.08 -0.64 -10.26
CA THR A 196 -15.71 -1.22 -8.96
C THR A 196 -14.61 -2.25 -9.15
N ILE A 197 -13.58 -2.19 -8.32
CA ILE A 197 -12.48 -3.15 -8.28
C ILE A 197 -12.46 -3.83 -6.92
N ALA A 198 -12.38 -5.15 -6.91
CA ALA A 198 -12.22 -5.96 -5.71
C ALA A 198 -11.14 -7.01 -5.88
N CYS A 199 -10.44 -7.32 -4.81
CA CYS A 199 -9.45 -8.38 -4.73
C CYS A 199 -9.90 -9.45 -3.74
N PHE A 200 -9.61 -10.72 -4.05
CA PHE A 200 -9.92 -11.84 -3.18
C PHE A 200 -8.67 -12.70 -3.00
N LEU A 201 -8.26 -12.89 -1.75
CA LEU A 201 -7.14 -13.75 -1.38
C LEU A 201 -7.68 -15.04 -0.75
N MET A 202 -7.37 -16.18 -1.36
CA MET A 202 -7.70 -17.52 -0.85
C MET A 202 -6.63 -17.94 0.16
N LEU A 203 -6.88 -17.71 1.44
CA LEU A 203 -5.86 -17.81 2.49
C LEU A 203 -5.26 -19.22 2.61
N ASP A 204 -6.04 -20.25 2.31
CA ASP A 204 -5.59 -21.65 2.37
C ASP A 204 -4.50 -21.98 1.33
N GLU A 205 -4.48 -21.30 0.18
CA GLU A 205 -3.42 -21.51 -0.82
C GLU A 205 -2.08 -20.98 -0.28
N TYR A 206 -2.08 -19.88 0.43
CA TYR A 206 -0.88 -19.29 1.02
C TYR A 206 -0.37 -20.06 2.24
N LYS A 207 -1.26 -20.68 3.01
CA LYS A 207 -0.88 -21.63 4.06
C LYS A 207 -0.10 -22.82 3.48
N LYS A 208 -0.52 -23.34 2.32
CA LYS A 208 0.18 -24.44 1.63
C LYS A 208 1.60 -24.01 1.20
N ILE A 209 1.74 -22.83 0.61
CA ILE A 209 3.05 -22.28 0.22
C ILE A 209 3.98 -22.19 1.43
N ALA A 210 3.49 -21.68 2.55
CA ALA A 210 4.29 -21.59 3.77
C ALA A 210 4.73 -22.98 4.28
N ILE A 211 3.85 -23.98 4.26
CA ILE A 211 4.15 -25.37 4.63
C ILE A 211 5.25 -25.96 3.75
N GLU A 212 5.19 -25.74 2.43
CA GLU A 212 6.22 -26.19 1.49
C GLU A 212 7.60 -25.58 1.78
N LEU A 213 7.61 -24.38 2.39
CA LEU A 213 8.81 -23.68 2.82
C LEU A 213 9.25 -24.04 4.27
N GLY A 214 8.54 -24.95 4.94
CA GLY A 214 8.84 -25.39 6.32
C GLY A 214 8.25 -24.48 7.40
N TYR A 215 7.24 -23.69 7.10
CA TYR A 215 6.58 -22.79 8.04
C TYR A 215 5.08 -23.05 8.14
N GLU A 216 4.53 -22.86 9.31
CA GLU A 216 3.09 -22.73 9.55
C GLU A 216 2.71 -21.25 9.44
N LEU A 217 1.72 -20.92 8.60
CA LEU A 217 1.21 -19.57 8.42
C LEU A 217 -0.16 -19.45 9.10
N VAL A 218 -0.28 -18.46 9.98
CA VAL A 218 -1.52 -18.14 10.70
C VAL A 218 -1.89 -16.70 10.43
N PHE A 219 -3.11 -16.47 9.89
CA PHE A 219 -3.68 -15.14 9.82
C PHE A 219 -4.21 -14.74 11.18
N VAL A 220 -3.84 -13.55 11.64
CA VAL A 220 -4.21 -13.04 12.95
C VAL A 220 -4.86 -11.66 12.82
N SER A 221 -5.78 -11.37 13.74
CA SER A 221 -6.43 -10.06 13.80
C SER A 221 -6.00 -9.36 15.08
N ASN A 222 -4.77 -8.84 15.08
CA ASN A 222 -4.29 -7.98 16.16
C ASN A 222 -3.74 -6.67 15.59
N ASP A 223 -3.44 -5.70 16.45
CA ASP A 223 -3.05 -4.34 16.03
C ASP A 223 -1.64 -4.29 15.41
N GLU A 224 -0.83 -5.30 15.60
CA GLU A 224 0.58 -5.29 15.22
C GLU A 224 0.84 -6.13 13.96
N TYR A 225 0.30 -7.35 13.91
CA TYR A 225 0.55 -8.32 12.83
C TYR A 225 -0.74 -8.76 12.17
N SER A 226 -0.64 -9.06 10.88
CA SER A 226 -1.69 -9.70 10.07
C SER A 226 -1.41 -11.18 9.86
N ILE A 227 -0.14 -11.54 9.84
CA ILE A 227 0.34 -12.90 9.60
C ILE A 227 1.41 -13.24 10.62
N LEU A 228 1.34 -14.45 11.18
CA LEU A 228 2.44 -15.06 11.92
C LEU A 228 2.97 -16.24 11.12
N LEU A 229 4.28 -16.30 10.98
CA LEU A 229 5.02 -17.41 10.37
C LEU A 229 5.81 -18.10 11.47
N LYS A 230 5.49 -19.37 11.70
CA LYS A 230 6.15 -20.23 12.71
C LYS A 230 6.92 -21.32 11.99
N ARG A 231 8.22 -21.43 12.27
CA ARG A 231 9.05 -22.48 11.70
C ARG A 231 8.66 -23.84 12.29
N ILE A 232 8.41 -24.82 11.42
CA ILE A 232 7.96 -26.14 11.84
C ILE A 232 9.09 -26.85 12.58
N GLY A 233 8.80 -27.28 13.82
CA GLY A 233 9.77 -27.99 14.68
C GLY A 233 10.73 -27.09 15.47
N GLU A 234 10.57 -25.77 15.39
CA GLU A 234 11.38 -24.80 16.14
C GLU A 234 10.47 -23.75 16.82
N ASP A 235 10.99 -23.10 17.87
CA ASP A 235 10.28 -22.01 18.56
C ASP A 235 10.56 -20.63 17.93
N ILE A 236 10.72 -20.62 16.60
CA ILE A 236 10.96 -19.38 15.83
C ILE A 236 9.62 -18.91 15.27
N ILE A 237 9.20 -17.71 15.68
CA ILE A 237 7.99 -17.06 15.21
C ILE A 237 8.32 -15.62 14.82
N PHE A 238 7.87 -15.18 13.65
CA PHE A 238 7.93 -13.77 13.26
C PHE A 238 6.61 -13.34 12.62
N GLY A 239 6.36 -12.04 12.63
CA GLY A 239 5.12 -11.46 12.18
C GLY A 239 5.29 -10.56 10.96
N VAL A 240 4.30 -10.59 10.07
CA VAL A 240 4.15 -9.64 8.96
C VAL A 240 3.06 -8.64 9.33
N SER A 241 3.36 -7.35 9.20
CA SER A 241 2.43 -6.29 9.58
C SER A 241 1.24 -6.18 8.61
N TRP A 242 0.14 -5.57 9.09
CA TRP A 242 -1.00 -5.23 8.24
C TRP A 242 -0.63 -4.35 7.06
N GLN A 243 0.32 -3.43 7.24
CA GLN A 243 0.79 -2.56 6.16
C GLN A 243 1.40 -3.35 5.01
N MET A 244 2.15 -4.41 5.32
CA MET A 244 2.74 -5.28 4.30
C MET A 244 1.68 -6.15 3.62
N LEU A 245 0.76 -6.74 4.37
CA LEU A 245 -0.33 -7.53 3.78
C LEU A 245 -1.21 -6.68 2.85
N LEU A 246 -1.55 -5.46 3.26
CA LEU A 246 -2.41 -4.58 2.46
C LEU A 246 -1.75 -4.12 1.16
N ARG A 247 -0.43 -4.18 1.02
CA ARG A 247 0.25 -3.93 -0.26
C ARG A 247 -0.16 -4.96 -1.34
N VAL A 248 -0.49 -6.17 -0.93
CA VAL A 248 -0.96 -7.20 -1.87
C VAL A 248 -2.16 -6.70 -2.70
N PRO A 249 -3.31 -6.35 -2.12
CA PRO A 249 -4.43 -5.84 -2.90
C PRO A 249 -4.28 -4.38 -3.34
N LEU A 250 -3.54 -3.53 -2.61
CA LEU A 250 -3.45 -2.09 -2.91
C LEU A 250 -2.34 -1.74 -3.89
N GLU A 251 -1.31 -2.56 -4.02
CA GLU A 251 -0.19 -2.38 -4.95
C GLU A 251 -0.08 -3.53 -5.95
N MET A 252 -1.05 -4.45 -5.94
CA MET A 252 -1.05 -5.68 -6.76
C MET A 252 0.23 -6.49 -6.58
N MET A 253 0.77 -6.50 -5.37
CA MET A 253 1.97 -7.25 -5.02
C MET A 253 1.65 -8.74 -4.89
N SER A 254 2.57 -9.61 -5.31
CA SER A 254 2.42 -11.06 -5.13
C SER A 254 2.43 -11.43 -3.64
N MET A 255 1.39 -12.13 -3.20
CA MET A 255 1.33 -12.69 -1.85
C MET A 255 2.33 -13.83 -1.67
N SER A 256 2.52 -14.63 -2.70
CA SER A 256 3.52 -15.70 -2.73
C SER A 256 4.93 -15.16 -2.57
N TRP A 257 5.24 -14.06 -3.25
CA TRP A 257 6.51 -13.35 -3.10
C TRP A 257 6.66 -12.80 -1.68
N LEU A 258 5.62 -12.15 -1.14
CA LEU A 258 5.65 -11.59 0.22
C LEU A 258 6.00 -12.65 1.27
N ILE A 259 5.40 -13.84 1.19
CA ILE A 259 5.68 -14.94 2.11
C ILE A 259 7.13 -15.42 1.97
N LYS A 260 7.58 -15.68 0.73
CA LYS A 260 8.96 -16.14 0.45
C LYS A 260 10.00 -15.13 0.92
N GLU A 261 9.80 -13.86 0.57
CA GLU A 261 10.73 -12.80 0.95
C GLU A 261 10.76 -12.59 2.47
N SER A 262 9.60 -12.64 3.14
CA SER A 262 9.52 -12.57 4.60
C SER A 262 10.32 -13.69 5.27
N ILE A 263 10.25 -14.92 4.75
CA ILE A 263 11.01 -16.06 5.26
C ILE A 263 12.51 -15.88 5.00
N ASN A 264 12.90 -15.36 3.85
CA ASN A 264 14.30 -15.21 3.46
C ASN A 264 15.03 -14.11 4.24
N VAL A 265 14.30 -13.04 4.62
CA VAL A 265 14.86 -11.88 5.33
C VAL A 265 15.08 -12.17 6.82
N TYR A 266 14.36 -13.13 7.39
CA TYR A 266 14.48 -13.55 8.79
C TYR A 266 15.39 -14.75 8.97
#